data_a7180e702565d1e9d8501b41aed347ab
#
_entry.id   a7180e702565d1e9d8501b41aed347ab
#
_cell.length_a   1.000
_cell.length_b   1.000
_cell.length_c   1.000
_cell.angle_alpha   90.00
_cell.angle_beta   90.00
_cell.angle_gamma   90.00
#
_symmetry.space_group_name_H-M   'P 1'
#
loop_
_entity.id
_entity.type
_entity.pdbx_description
1 polymer ?
#
loop_
_entity_poly.entity_id
_entity_poly.type
_entity_poly.pdbx_seq_one_letter_code
_entity_poly.pdbx_strand_id
1 'polypeptide(L)'
;MIAPMANFLAMLSGDGRRNKVVPPTGFTATLSTATSAIMAFLVVFALVLSLAADRLAARWRTALSGSATLRVSASADQLEAQVQQALQVLQTTSGIALARVMSADEQRALLEPWFGPDMPLEDLAVPRLIDIQETSAGYDAQGLRLRLAAEVPSAVLDDHTRWQKPLARAAQRLWLLGIVSIILMIA
;
A
#
# COMPACT_ATOMS: atom_id res chain seq x y z
N MET A 1 42.24 15.64 5.18
CA MET A 1 41.66 14.78 4.12
C MET A 1 40.60 15.52 3.30
N ILE A 2 40.90 16.78 2.84
CA ILE A 2 39.96 17.72 2.14
C ILE A 2 40.44 18.06 0.72
N ALA A 3 41.63 17.62 0.34
CA ALA A 3 42.27 17.97 -0.94
C ALA A 3 41.59 17.39 -2.22
N PRO A 4 40.97 16.21 -2.27
CA PRO A 4 40.40 15.68 -3.51
C PRO A 4 39.12 16.41 -3.96
N MET A 5 38.36 16.98 -3.04
CA MET A 5 37.12 17.69 -3.34
C MET A 5 37.32 19.06 -3.95
N ALA A 6 38.38 19.76 -3.54
CA ALA A 6 38.78 21.06 -4.11
C ALA A 6 39.24 20.92 -5.58
N ASN A 7 39.95 19.83 -5.91
CA ASN A 7 40.36 19.55 -7.29
C ASN A 7 39.19 19.17 -8.21
N PHE A 8 38.20 18.48 -7.67
CA PHE A 8 36.98 18.13 -8.42
C PHE A 8 36.13 19.38 -8.73
N LEU A 9 35.99 20.29 -7.78
CA LEU A 9 35.31 21.58 -7.97
C LEU A 9 36.07 22.50 -8.92
N ALA A 10 37.39 22.48 -8.89
CA ALA A 10 38.23 23.23 -9.83
C ALA A 10 38.17 22.69 -11.27
N MET A 11 37.94 21.37 -11.42
CA MET A 11 37.74 20.73 -12.74
C MET A 11 36.36 21.05 -13.34
N LEU A 12 35.33 21.24 -12.48
CA LEU A 12 33.99 21.68 -12.89
C LEU A 12 33.93 23.19 -13.19
N SER A 13 34.78 24.00 -12.58
CA SER A 13 34.81 25.44 -12.79
C SER A 13 35.68 25.90 -13.97
N GLY A 14 36.01 25.00 -14.88
CA GLY A 14 36.70 25.26 -16.16
C GLY A 14 37.69 26.45 -16.12
N ASP A 15 38.97 26.17 -16.35
CA ASP A 15 40.00 27.22 -16.35
C ASP A 15 39.68 28.28 -17.42
N GLY A 16 39.09 29.42 -16.98
CA GLY A 16 38.60 30.51 -17.82
C GLY A 16 39.71 31.22 -18.63
N ARG A 17 40.96 30.72 -18.55
CA ARG A 17 42.10 31.29 -19.31
C ARG A 17 42.38 30.65 -20.65
N ARG A 18 41.77 29.48 -20.96
CA ARG A 18 42.07 28.75 -22.20
C ARG A 18 41.10 29.00 -23.37
N ASN A 19 39.96 29.68 -23.17
CA ASN A 19 38.98 29.90 -24.22
C ASN A 19 38.78 31.37 -24.62
N LYS A 20 39.86 32.04 -25.04
CA LYS A 20 39.73 33.36 -25.65
C LYS A 20 39.20 33.39 -27.10
N VAL A 21 38.87 32.26 -27.67
CA VAL A 21 38.34 32.14 -29.05
C VAL A 21 36.81 32.06 -29.12
N VAL A 22 36.16 31.80 -28.00
CA VAL A 22 34.69 31.78 -27.94
C VAL A 22 34.20 33.04 -27.24
N PRO A 23 33.29 33.84 -27.84
CA PRO A 23 32.73 35.01 -27.16
C PRO A 23 32.06 34.55 -25.86
N PRO A 24 32.18 35.35 -24.77
CA PRO A 24 31.61 34.97 -23.50
C PRO A 24 30.06 34.88 -23.61
N THR A 25 29.55 33.68 -23.79
CA THR A 25 28.10 33.42 -23.78
C THR A 25 27.59 33.43 -22.32
N GLY A 26 27.85 34.53 -21.63
CA GLY A 26 27.73 34.62 -20.18
C GLY A 26 26.33 34.25 -19.65
N PHE A 27 25.28 34.73 -20.27
CA PHE A 27 23.92 34.51 -19.81
C PHE A 27 23.33 33.15 -20.26
N THR A 28 23.54 32.79 -21.53
CA THR A 28 23.01 31.52 -22.09
C THR A 28 23.65 30.28 -21.46
N ALA A 29 24.97 30.33 -21.19
CA ALA A 29 25.65 29.23 -20.51
C ALA A 29 25.15 29.05 -19.07
N THR A 30 24.95 30.13 -18.35
CA THR A 30 24.41 30.09 -16.99
C THR A 30 22.98 29.57 -16.96
N LEU A 31 22.13 30.00 -17.90
CA LEU A 31 20.77 29.55 -18.06
C LEU A 31 20.72 28.06 -18.39
N SER A 32 21.52 27.58 -19.34
CA SER A 32 21.61 26.18 -19.69
C SER A 32 22.07 25.31 -18.52
N THR A 33 23.07 25.76 -17.76
CA THR A 33 23.53 25.04 -16.58
C THR A 33 22.46 25.01 -15.48
N ALA A 34 21.76 26.14 -15.25
CA ALA A 34 20.69 26.19 -14.26
C ALA A 34 19.51 25.28 -14.64
N THR A 35 19.07 25.29 -15.91
CA THR A 35 18.00 24.40 -16.36
C THR A 35 18.39 22.94 -16.26
N SER A 36 19.61 22.57 -16.64
CA SER A 36 20.11 21.19 -16.49
C SER A 36 20.18 20.76 -15.03
N ALA A 37 20.61 21.65 -14.13
CA ALA A 37 20.64 21.36 -12.69
C ALA A 37 19.23 21.16 -12.11
N ILE A 38 18.26 21.99 -12.51
CA ILE A 38 16.87 21.86 -12.09
C ILE A 38 16.28 20.55 -12.62
N MET A 39 16.51 20.21 -13.88
CA MET A 39 16.05 18.95 -14.47
C MET A 39 16.64 17.74 -13.76
N ALA A 40 17.96 17.75 -13.50
CA ALA A 40 18.61 16.68 -12.76
C ALA A 40 18.04 16.54 -11.33
N PHE A 41 17.81 17.66 -10.65
CA PHE A 41 17.17 17.67 -9.33
C PHE A 41 15.77 17.06 -9.37
N LEU A 42 14.93 17.46 -10.34
CA LEU A 42 13.57 16.94 -10.48
C LEU A 42 13.55 15.44 -10.75
N VAL A 43 14.47 14.93 -11.58
CA VAL A 43 14.59 13.48 -11.84
C VAL A 43 14.97 12.72 -10.57
N VAL A 44 15.99 13.20 -9.83
CA VAL A 44 16.39 12.55 -8.57
C VAL A 44 15.28 12.63 -7.54
N PHE A 45 14.62 13.77 -7.42
CA PHE A 45 13.48 13.96 -6.52
C PHE A 45 12.33 12.98 -6.84
N ALA A 46 11.97 12.87 -8.12
CA ALA A 46 10.92 11.94 -8.58
C ALA A 46 11.29 10.49 -8.29
N LEU A 47 12.55 10.09 -8.49
CA LEU A 47 13.02 8.75 -8.15
C LEU A 47 12.96 8.47 -6.65
N VAL A 48 13.41 9.41 -5.81
CA VAL A 48 13.36 9.27 -4.34
C VAL A 48 11.92 9.16 -3.87
N LEU A 49 11.03 10.02 -4.39
CA LEU A 49 9.61 9.99 -4.07
C LEU A 49 8.95 8.67 -4.48
N SER A 50 9.28 8.17 -5.67
CA SER A 50 8.79 6.88 -6.16
C SER A 50 9.23 5.72 -5.27
N LEU A 51 10.51 5.68 -4.88
CA LEU A 51 11.04 4.66 -3.96
C LEU A 51 10.42 4.75 -2.57
N ALA A 52 10.19 5.97 -2.06
CA ALA A 52 9.53 6.17 -0.77
C ALA A 52 8.07 5.69 -0.82
N ALA A 53 7.34 6.02 -1.88
CA ALA A 53 5.97 5.56 -2.08
C ALA A 53 5.88 4.03 -2.21
N ASP A 54 6.81 3.40 -2.93
CA ASP A 54 6.86 1.95 -3.07
C ASP A 54 7.15 1.24 -1.73
N ARG A 55 8.07 1.77 -0.93
CA ARG A 55 8.34 1.27 0.42
C ARG A 55 7.15 1.40 1.35
N LEU A 56 6.45 2.53 1.29
CA LEU A 56 5.23 2.75 2.08
C LEU A 56 4.13 1.78 1.65
N ALA A 57 3.89 1.64 0.35
CA ALA A 57 2.93 0.69 -0.20
C ALA A 57 3.29 -0.77 0.16
N ALA A 58 4.58 -1.13 0.18
CA ALA A 58 5.03 -2.45 0.60
C ALA A 58 4.74 -2.69 2.08
N ARG A 59 5.00 -1.73 2.96
CA ARG A 59 4.68 -1.83 4.39
C ARG A 59 3.18 -1.99 4.62
N TRP A 60 2.35 -1.23 3.92
CA TRP A 60 0.90 -1.33 4.02
C TRP A 60 0.40 -2.66 3.47
N ARG A 61 0.96 -3.14 2.36
CA ARG A 61 0.66 -4.48 1.86
C ARG A 61 0.97 -5.55 2.90
N THR A 62 2.13 -5.50 3.54
CA THR A 62 2.51 -6.47 4.57
C THR A 62 1.63 -6.36 5.82
N ALA A 63 1.22 -5.16 6.22
CA ALA A 63 0.35 -4.95 7.37
C ALA A 63 -1.11 -5.39 7.11
N LEU A 64 -1.58 -5.29 5.85
CA LEU A 64 -2.95 -5.64 5.43
C LEU A 64 -3.02 -6.98 4.70
N SER A 65 -1.88 -7.53 4.25
CA SER A 65 -1.83 -8.84 3.60
C SER A 65 -1.88 -9.94 4.66
N GLY A 66 -2.69 -10.90 4.41
CA GLY A 66 -2.85 -12.04 5.30
C GLY A 66 -3.93 -11.88 6.35
N SER A 67 -4.71 -10.78 6.34
CA SER A 67 -5.88 -10.63 7.18
C SER A 67 -7.13 -10.33 6.35
N ALA A 68 -8.20 -11.03 6.61
CA ALA A 68 -9.53 -10.76 6.12
C ALA A 68 -10.51 -10.81 7.28
N THR A 69 -11.63 -10.14 7.15
CA THR A 69 -12.67 -10.16 8.18
C THR A 69 -13.95 -10.76 7.62
N LEU A 70 -14.48 -11.74 8.31
CA LEU A 70 -15.81 -12.27 8.02
C LEU A 70 -16.82 -11.66 9.00
N ARG A 71 -17.82 -11.01 8.45
CA ARG A 71 -18.92 -10.44 9.22
C ARG A 71 -20.13 -11.37 9.13
N VAL A 72 -20.63 -11.80 10.28
CA VAL A 72 -21.84 -12.62 10.40
C VAL A 72 -22.96 -11.79 11.00
N SER A 73 -24.06 -11.60 10.24
CA SER A 73 -25.22 -10.79 10.64
C SER A 73 -26.46 -11.67 10.61
N ALA A 74 -26.82 -12.25 11.75
CA ALA A 74 -28.00 -13.08 11.91
C ALA A 74 -28.85 -12.61 13.10
N SER A 75 -30.07 -13.11 13.24
CA SER A 75 -30.88 -12.91 14.43
C SER A 75 -30.22 -13.54 15.64
N ALA A 76 -30.49 -13.01 16.84
CA ALA A 76 -29.79 -13.43 18.07
C ALA A 76 -29.89 -14.94 18.35
N ASP A 77 -31.01 -15.54 18.00
CA ASP A 77 -31.27 -16.99 18.13
C ASP A 77 -30.45 -17.85 17.17
N GLN A 78 -30.07 -17.33 16.00
CA GLN A 78 -29.32 -18.06 14.97
C GLN A 78 -27.83 -17.66 14.92
N LEU A 79 -27.45 -16.54 15.54
CA LEU A 79 -26.14 -15.94 15.41
C LEU A 79 -25.02 -16.91 15.82
N GLU A 80 -25.15 -17.55 16.98
CA GLU A 80 -24.12 -18.46 17.46
C GLU A 80 -23.97 -19.70 16.58
N ALA A 81 -25.09 -20.29 16.13
CA ALA A 81 -25.05 -21.42 15.20
C ALA A 81 -24.38 -21.07 13.87
N GLN A 82 -24.68 -19.89 13.34
CA GLN A 82 -24.08 -19.40 12.09
C GLN A 82 -22.58 -19.06 12.26
N VAL A 83 -22.17 -18.53 13.40
CA VAL A 83 -20.76 -18.29 13.72
C VAL A 83 -19.99 -19.61 13.78
N GLN A 84 -20.53 -20.64 14.45
CA GLN A 84 -19.88 -21.96 14.51
C GLN A 84 -19.78 -22.62 13.12
N GLN A 85 -20.83 -22.51 12.32
CA GLN A 85 -20.82 -23.01 10.94
C GLN A 85 -19.80 -22.26 10.07
N ALA A 86 -19.70 -20.93 10.21
CA ALA A 86 -18.70 -20.12 9.54
C ALA A 86 -17.27 -20.53 9.92
N LEU A 87 -17.01 -20.76 11.21
CA LEU A 87 -15.71 -21.25 11.69
C LEU A 87 -15.36 -22.60 11.08
N GLN A 88 -16.32 -23.52 10.99
CA GLN A 88 -16.09 -24.84 10.38
C GLN A 88 -15.76 -24.72 8.89
N VAL A 89 -16.44 -23.85 8.14
CA VAL A 89 -16.10 -23.55 6.75
C VAL A 89 -14.68 -23.01 6.63
N LEU A 90 -14.30 -22.06 7.48
CA LEU A 90 -12.98 -21.45 7.46
C LEU A 90 -11.86 -22.44 7.81
N GLN A 91 -12.05 -23.27 8.84
CA GLN A 91 -11.09 -24.29 9.26
C GLN A 91 -10.84 -25.37 8.21
N THR A 92 -11.82 -25.64 7.37
CA THR A 92 -11.72 -26.61 6.26
C THR A 92 -11.27 -25.99 4.95
N THR A 93 -11.02 -24.67 4.93
CA THR A 93 -10.58 -23.96 3.73
C THR A 93 -9.05 -23.91 3.68
N SER A 94 -8.49 -24.44 2.60
CA SER A 94 -7.04 -24.39 2.38
C SER A 94 -6.56 -22.96 2.23
N GLY A 95 -5.42 -22.63 2.85
CA GLY A 95 -4.84 -21.30 2.79
C GLY A 95 -5.23 -20.37 3.94
N ILE A 96 -6.09 -20.81 4.86
CA ILE A 96 -6.39 -20.12 6.11
C ILE A 96 -5.52 -20.71 7.22
N ALA A 97 -4.73 -19.86 7.89
CA ALA A 97 -3.87 -20.24 8.99
C ALA A 97 -4.61 -20.25 10.32
N LEU A 98 -5.44 -19.22 10.54
CA LEU A 98 -6.21 -19.05 11.77
C LEU A 98 -7.53 -18.33 11.46
N ALA A 99 -8.60 -18.76 12.09
CA ALA A 99 -9.89 -18.07 12.13
C ALA A 99 -10.33 -17.93 13.59
N ARG A 100 -10.54 -16.70 14.05
CA ARG A 100 -10.85 -16.40 15.45
C ARG A 100 -12.03 -15.44 15.54
N VAL A 101 -13.01 -15.77 16.34
CA VAL A 101 -14.10 -14.84 16.67
C VAL A 101 -13.54 -13.70 17.51
N MET A 102 -13.82 -12.48 17.10
CA MET A 102 -13.45 -11.28 17.85
C MET A 102 -14.28 -11.18 19.12
N SER A 103 -13.65 -10.91 20.26
CA SER A 103 -14.36 -10.75 21.53
C SER A 103 -15.22 -9.49 21.55
N ALA A 104 -16.21 -9.45 22.43
CA ALA A 104 -17.06 -8.27 22.62
C ALA A 104 -16.25 -7.04 23.04
N ASP A 105 -15.21 -7.24 23.87
CA ASP A 105 -14.33 -6.15 24.31
C ASP A 105 -13.46 -5.61 23.18
N GLU A 106 -12.95 -6.49 22.32
CA GLU A 106 -12.21 -6.07 21.12
C GLU A 106 -13.11 -5.30 20.15
N GLN A 107 -14.35 -5.74 19.95
CA GLN A 107 -15.32 -5.01 19.11
C GLN A 107 -15.67 -3.65 19.74
N ARG A 108 -15.83 -3.58 21.07
CA ARG A 108 -16.08 -2.32 21.78
C ARG A 108 -14.91 -1.35 21.60
N ALA A 109 -13.68 -1.81 21.75
CA ALA A 109 -12.49 -0.98 21.56
C ALA A 109 -12.36 -0.41 20.14
N LEU A 110 -12.85 -1.12 19.11
CA LEU A 110 -12.89 -0.62 17.71
C LEU A 110 -13.95 0.47 17.52
N LEU A 111 -15.04 0.45 18.27
CA LEU A 111 -16.16 1.39 18.15
C LEU A 111 -16.04 2.59 19.08
N GLU A 112 -15.32 2.45 20.18
CA GLU A 112 -15.10 3.50 21.19
C GLU A 112 -14.64 4.85 20.62
N PRO A 113 -13.68 4.92 19.66
CA PRO A 113 -13.24 6.20 19.08
C PRO A 113 -14.35 6.96 18.33
N TRP A 114 -15.39 6.27 17.88
CA TRP A 114 -16.48 6.84 17.08
C TRP A 114 -17.73 7.16 17.89
N PHE A 115 -18.01 6.35 18.93
CA PHE A 115 -19.27 6.41 19.68
C PHE A 115 -19.08 6.73 21.17
N GLY A 116 -17.84 6.77 21.64
CA GLY A 116 -17.53 6.98 23.06
C GLY A 116 -17.58 5.68 23.90
N PRO A 117 -17.12 5.74 25.16
CA PRO A 117 -16.94 4.56 26.02
C PRO A 117 -18.26 3.95 26.53
N ASP A 118 -19.34 4.73 26.58
CA ASP A 118 -20.62 4.34 27.22
C ASP A 118 -21.64 3.74 26.21
N MET A 119 -21.18 3.25 25.05
CA MET A 119 -22.09 2.72 24.05
C MET A 119 -22.69 1.37 24.48
N PRO A 120 -24.03 1.25 24.55
CA PRO A 120 -24.71 -0.01 24.84
C PRO A 120 -24.65 -0.94 23.63
N LEU A 121 -23.58 -1.72 23.50
CA LEU A 121 -23.42 -2.68 22.38
C LEU A 121 -24.48 -3.78 22.41
N GLU A 122 -25.05 -4.06 23.59
CA GLU A 122 -26.05 -5.12 23.79
C GLU A 122 -27.39 -4.78 23.13
N ASP A 123 -27.70 -3.48 23.01
CA ASP A 123 -28.94 -2.99 22.37
C ASP A 123 -28.78 -2.81 20.85
N LEU A 124 -27.57 -2.89 20.36
CA LEU A 124 -27.28 -2.75 18.95
C LEU A 124 -27.14 -4.14 18.30
N ALA A 125 -27.81 -4.34 17.17
CA ALA A 125 -27.63 -5.54 16.35
C ALA A 125 -26.23 -5.55 15.67
N VAL A 126 -25.18 -5.58 16.50
CA VAL A 126 -23.79 -5.58 16.02
C VAL A 126 -23.46 -6.97 15.45
N PRO A 127 -23.01 -7.05 14.19
CA PRO A 127 -22.60 -8.32 13.61
C PRO A 127 -21.38 -8.89 14.35
N ARG A 128 -21.31 -10.23 14.43
CA ARG A 128 -20.10 -10.90 14.91
C ARG A 128 -19.02 -10.83 13.86
N LEU A 129 -17.80 -10.49 14.29
CA LEU A 129 -16.63 -10.41 13.44
C LEU A 129 -15.73 -11.62 13.70
N ILE A 130 -15.30 -12.26 12.62
CA ILE A 130 -14.30 -13.33 12.65
C ILE A 130 -13.06 -12.82 11.93
N ASP A 131 -11.97 -12.74 12.66
CA ASP A 131 -10.66 -12.39 12.11
C ASP A 131 -10.05 -13.63 11.45
N ILE A 132 -9.64 -13.48 10.20
CA ILE A 132 -9.07 -14.55 9.37
C ILE A 132 -7.64 -14.18 9.09
N GLN A 133 -6.70 -15.06 9.42
CA GLN A 133 -5.31 -14.95 9.04
C GLN A 133 -4.99 -15.96 7.94
N GLU A 134 -4.42 -15.44 6.86
CA GLU A 134 -4.02 -16.26 5.72
C GLU A 134 -2.65 -16.88 5.92
N THR A 135 -2.42 -18.01 5.27
CA THR A 135 -1.05 -18.51 5.07
C THR A 135 -0.33 -17.69 4.02
N SER A 136 0.98 -17.83 3.91
CA SER A 136 1.78 -17.18 2.86
C SER A 136 1.35 -17.55 1.43
N ALA A 137 0.66 -18.67 1.25
CA ALA A 137 0.12 -19.12 -0.03
C ALA A 137 -1.20 -18.40 -0.40
N GLY A 138 -1.87 -17.78 0.59
CA GLY A 138 -3.19 -17.20 0.42
C GLY A 138 -4.30 -18.25 0.26
N TYR A 139 -5.54 -17.82 0.16
CA TYR A 139 -6.71 -18.67 -0.07
C TYR A 139 -7.49 -18.23 -1.32
N ASP A 140 -8.33 -19.11 -1.85
CA ASP A 140 -9.26 -18.77 -2.93
C ASP A 140 -10.46 -17.99 -2.37
N ALA A 141 -10.37 -16.66 -2.42
CA ALA A 141 -11.40 -15.75 -1.93
C ALA A 141 -12.73 -15.90 -2.68
N GLN A 142 -12.70 -16.26 -3.97
CA GLN A 142 -13.91 -16.43 -4.75
C GLN A 142 -14.61 -17.75 -4.41
N GLY A 143 -13.86 -18.84 -4.33
CA GLY A 143 -14.39 -20.13 -3.89
C GLY A 143 -14.94 -20.07 -2.47
N LEU A 144 -14.23 -19.41 -1.55
CA LEU A 144 -14.71 -19.21 -0.17
C LEU A 144 -16.01 -18.40 -0.11
N ARG A 145 -16.14 -17.31 -0.90
CA ARG A 145 -17.39 -16.54 -0.97
C ARG A 145 -18.58 -17.38 -1.45
N LEU A 146 -18.38 -18.18 -2.49
CA LEU A 146 -19.43 -19.04 -3.02
C LEU A 146 -19.85 -20.11 -1.98
N ARG A 147 -18.88 -20.68 -1.29
CA ARG A 147 -19.13 -21.66 -0.23
C ARG A 147 -19.85 -21.03 0.96
N LEU A 148 -19.42 -19.88 1.42
CA LEU A 148 -20.09 -19.14 2.50
C LEU A 148 -21.51 -18.74 2.11
N ALA A 149 -21.74 -18.28 0.89
CA ALA A 149 -23.08 -17.93 0.42
C ALA A 149 -24.05 -19.13 0.41
N ALA A 150 -23.52 -20.33 0.20
CA ALA A 150 -24.32 -21.57 0.23
C ALA A 150 -24.55 -22.11 1.64
N GLU A 151 -23.51 -22.08 2.49
CA GLU A 151 -23.52 -22.70 3.82
C GLU A 151 -23.91 -21.72 4.94
N VAL A 152 -23.52 -20.44 4.83
CA VAL A 152 -23.74 -19.40 5.85
C VAL A 152 -24.20 -18.09 5.17
N PRO A 153 -25.46 -18.00 4.72
CA PRO A 153 -25.94 -16.86 3.91
C PRO A 153 -25.85 -15.49 4.60
N SER A 154 -25.82 -15.47 5.94
CA SER A 154 -25.65 -14.24 6.74
C SER A 154 -24.20 -13.75 6.84
N ALA A 155 -23.24 -14.52 6.32
CA ALA A 155 -21.83 -14.21 6.38
C ALA A 155 -21.38 -13.39 5.15
N VAL A 156 -20.68 -12.29 5.38
CA VAL A 156 -20.10 -11.44 4.34
C VAL A 156 -18.59 -11.40 4.53
N LEU A 157 -17.86 -11.90 3.54
CA LEU A 157 -16.40 -11.85 3.54
C LEU A 157 -15.93 -10.47 3.04
N ASP A 158 -15.32 -9.72 3.92
CA ASP A 158 -14.64 -8.46 3.59
C ASP A 158 -13.14 -8.73 3.35
N ASP A 159 -12.81 -8.80 2.08
CA ASP A 159 -11.48 -9.13 1.60
C ASP A 159 -10.81 -7.85 1.06
N HIS A 160 -9.81 -7.38 1.78
CA HIS A 160 -9.04 -6.18 1.44
C HIS A 160 -8.21 -6.35 0.16
N THR A 161 -7.99 -7.58 -0.33
CA THR A 161 -7.19 -7.84 -1.54
C THR A 161 -7.86 -7.34 -2.81
N ARG A 162 -9.19 -7.17 -2.81
CA ARG A 162 -9.95 -6.67 -3.96
C ARG A 162 -9.50 -5.29 -4.41
N TRP A 163 -9.12 -4.42 -3.47
CA TRP A 163 -8.67 -3.05 -3.75
C TRP A 163 -7.19 -2.95 -4.10
N GLN A 164 -6.40 -3.93 -3.72
CA GLN A 164 -4.96 -3.95 -3.99
C GLN A 164 -4.64 -4.17 -5.47
N LYS A 165 -5.37 -5.06 -6.15
CA LYS A 165 -5.11 -5.39 -7.57
C LYS A 165 -5.23 -4.20 -8.53
N PRO A 166 -6.27 -3.34 -8.48
CA PRO A 166 -6.35 -2.14 -9.32
C PRO A 166 -5.24 -1.13 -9.01
N LEU A 167 -4.90 -0.93 -7.74
CA LEU A 167 -3.87 0.00 -7.32
C LEU A 167 -2.48 -0.44 -7.77
N ALA A 168 -2.16 -1.73 -7.66
CA ALA A 168 -0.90 -2.27 -8.15
C ALA A 168 -0.74 -2.10 -9.66
N ARG A 169 -1.80 -2.31 -10.44
CA ARG A 169 -1.80 -2.09 -11.90
C ARG A 169 -1.60 -0.61 -12.25
N ALA A 170 -2.25 0.30 -11.51
CA ALA A 170 -2.07 1.73 -11.71
C ALA A 170 -0.64 2.18 -11.41
N ALA A 171 -0.07 1.71 -10.28
CA ALA A 171 1.32 1.97 -9.93
C ALA A 171 2.31 1.47 -10.99
N GLN A 172 2.10 0.27 -11.52
CA GLN A 172 2.94 -0.29 -12.58
C GLN A 172 2.88 0.53 -13.88
N ARG A 173 1.69 1.04 -14.26
CA ARG A 173 1.54 1.92 -15.43
C ARG A 173 2.25 3.26 -15.23
N LEU A 174 2.14 3.86 -14.05
CA LEU A 174 2.85 5.09 -13.71
C LEU A 174 4.37 4.90 -13.74
N TRP A 175 4.87 3.78 -13.25
CA TRP A 175 6.29 3.42 -13.29
C TRP A 175 6.80 3.30 -14.73
N LEU A 176 6.05 2.61 -15.61
CA LEU A 176 6.37 2.50 -17.04
C LEU A 176 6.40 3.88 -17.72
N LEU A 177 5.42 4.75 -17.46
CA LEU A 177 5.39 6.12 -17.99
C LEU A 177 6.60 6.92 -17.51
N GLY A 178 7.00 6.76 -16.26
CA GLY A 178 8.20 7.39 -15.70
C GLY A 178 9.48 6.96 -16.44
N ILE A 179 9.66 5.67 -16.70
CA ILE A 179 10.81 5.16 -17.46
C ILE A 179 10.80 5.70 -18.89
N VAL A 180 9.65 5.65 -19.58
CA VAL A 180 9.53 6.18 -20.94
C VAL A 180 9.89 7.67 -21.00
N SER A 181 9.44 8.45 -20.01
CA SER A 181 9.76 9.88 -19.91
C SER A 181 11.26 10.11 -19.73
N ILE A 182 11.94 9.30 -18.91
CA ILE A 182 13.39 9.39 -18.70
C ILE A 182 14.14 9.03 -19.99
N ILE A 183 13.73 7.98 -20.70
CA ILE A 183 14.35 7.58 -21.98
C ILE A 183 14.19 8.69 -23.02
N LEU A 184 12.99 9.26 -23.16
CA LEU A 184 12.73 10.38 -24.06
C LEU A 184 13.54 11.64 -23.74
N MET A 185 13.86 11.85 -22.46
CA MET A 185 14.65 13.01 -22.04
C MET A 185 16.15 12.83 -22.34
N ILE A 186 16.63 11.58 -22.41
CA ILE A 186 18.04 11.24 -22.69
C ILE A 186 18.30 11.16 -24.20
N ALA A 187 17.27 10.86 -25.03
CA ALA A 187 17.38 10.77 -26.48
C ALA A 187 17.40 12.13 -27.16
#